data_bc6cf50ea87ebb155fe9e6b9c6bfd3c2
#
_entry.id   bc6cf50ea87ebb155fe9e6b9c6bfd3c2
#
_cell.length_a   1.000
_cell.length_b   1.000
_cell.length_c   1.000
_cell.angle_alpha   90.00
_cell.angle_beta   90.00
_cell.angle_gamma   90.00
#
_symmetry.space_group_name_H-M   'P 1'
#
loop_
_entity.id
_entity.type
_entity.pdbx_description
1 polymer ?
#
loop_
_entity_poly.entity_id
_entity_poly.type
_entity_poly.pdbx_seq_one_letter_code
_entity_poly.pdbx_strand_id
1 'polypeptide(L)'
;DHLERYIALENCFEHAAIDIPATPPQMIAVSSFDEAEAAANQLRTHWQIGEDAIANLTELLEERGIKVALLHGPDDFDGACAATQDGKHVLIALNADRPGERMRFTAAHELGHWVMNFPAEMKEKDIEICCHRFAGAFLYPASCVTADFGGHQRSRVHPRELLIAKQHYGLSIAA
;
A
#
# COMPACT_ATOMS: atom_id res chain seq x y z
N ASP A 1 -22.80 -3.23 -5.30
CA ASP A 1 -21.46 -3.16 -4.72
C ASP A 1 -20.41 -3.17 -5.83
N HIS A 2 -19.37 -2.31 -5.72
CA HIS A 2 -18.33 -2.18 -6.76
C HIS A 2 -17.50 -3.46 -6.92
N LEU A 3 -17.18 -4.15 -5.83
CA LEU A 3 -16.43 -5.41 -5.86
C LEU A 3 -17.22 -6.50 -6.60
N GLU A 4 -18.51 -6.64 -6.33
CA GLU A 4 -19.37 -7.61 -7.03
C GLU A 4 -19.46 -7.33 -8.53
N ARG A 5 -19.54 -6.05 -8.91
CA ARG A 5 -19.53 -5.62 -10.32
C ARG A 5 -18.20 -5.89 -10.99
N TYR A 6 -17.08 -5.67 -10.28
CA TYR A 6 -15.74 -5.97 -10.79
C TYR A 6 -15.59 -7.47 -11.04
N ILE A 7 -15.96 -8.31 -10.07
CA ILE A 7 -15.93 -9.78 -10.21
C ILE A 7 -16.86 -10.24 -11.34
N ALA A 8 -18.06 -9.65 -11.44
CA ALA A 8 -18.99 -9.99 -12.53
C ALA A 8 -18.42 -9.62 -13.90
N LEU A 9 -17.70 -8.50 -14.00
CA LEU A 9 -17.04 -8.08 -15.24
C LEU A 9 -15.92 -9.06 -15.63
N GLU A 10 -15.07 -9.44 -14.68
CA GLU A 10 -14.01 -10.44 -14.93
C GLU A 10 -14.59 -11.76 -15.42
N ASN A 11 -15.68 -12.22 -14.83
CA ASN A 11 -16.36 -13.46 -15.24
C ASN A 11 -16.96 -13.41 -16.65
N CYS A 12 -17.10 -12.22 -17.25
CA CYS A 12 -17.54 -12.09 -18.66
C CYS A 12 -16.44 -12.34 -19.68
N PHE A 13 -15.18 -12.38 -19.27
CA PHE A 13 -14.05 -12.63 -20.17
C PHE A 13 -13.61 -14.09 -20.07
N GLU A 14 -13.99 -14.93 -21.04
CA GLU A 14 -13.73 -16.38 -21.07
C GLU A 14 -12.25 -16.80 -20.96
N HIS A 15 -11.31 -15.86 -21.09
CA HIS A 15 -9.87 -16.12 -21.02
C HIS A 15 -9.13 -15.26 -19.98
N ALA A 16 -9.81 -14.37 -19.28
CA ALA A 16 -9.21 -13.45 -18.32
C ALA A 16 -9.40 -13.89 -16.87
N ALA A 17 -10.17 -14.92 -16.62
CA ALA A 17 -10.34 -15.45 -15.28
C ALA A 17 -9.12 -16.27 -14.83
N ILE A 18 -7.98 -15.63 -14.76
CA ILE A 18 -7.04 -15.97 -13.71
C ILE A 18 -7.68 -15.38 -12.46
N ASP A 19 -8.61 -16.15 -11.87
CA ASP A 19 -9.08 -15.90 -10.52
C ASP A 19 -7.87 -16.14 -9.60
N ILE A 20 -7.00 -15.13 -9.52
CA ILE A 20 -5.93 -15.11 -8.56
C ILE A 20 -6.60 -14.68 -7.26
N PRO A 21 -6.88 -15.61 -6.34
CA PRO A 21 -7.38 -15.22 -5.04
C PRO A 21 -6.32 -14.33 -4.42
N ALA A 22 -6.72 -13.20 -3.88
CA ALA A 22 -5.83 -12.39 -3.08
C ALA A 22 -5.24 -13.33 -2.02
N THR A 23 -3.97 -13.69 -2.18
CA THR A 23 -3.29 -14.49 -1.18
C THR A 23 -2.75 -13.50 -0.16
N PRO A 24 -3.45 -13.31 0.98
CA PRO A 24 -2.84 -12.56 2.04
C PRO A 24 -1.56 -13.30 2.41
N PRO A 25 -0.45 -12.59 2.61
CA PRO A 25 0.53 -13.08 3.52
C PRO A 25 -0.21 -13.41 4.82
N GLN A 26 0.22 -14.44 5.52
CA GLN A 26 -0.30 -14.72 6.85
C GLN A 26 -0.42 -13.38 7.59
N MET A 27 -1.62 -13.01 8.06
CA MET A 27 -1.89 -11.72 8.67
C MET A 27 -0.79 -11.39 9.66
N ILE A 28 -0.09 -10.27 9.44
CA ILE A 28 1.08 -9.90 10.24
C ILE A 28 0.58 -9.22 11.51
N ALA A 29 0.84 -9.82 12.67
CA ALA A 29 0.48 -9.22 13.95
C ALA A 29 1.30 -7.94 14.19
N VAL A 30 0.62 -6.84 14.50
CA VAL A 30 1.23 -5.53 14.74
C VAL A 30 0.62 -4.91 16.00
N SER A 31 1.45 -4.60 16.98
CA SER A 31 1.07 -4.00 18.26
C SER A 31 1.80 -2.68 18.53
N SER A 32 2.74 -2.30 17.70
CA SER A 32 3.53 -1.08 17.82
C SER A 32 3.82 -0.45 16.45
N PHE A 33 4.23 0.81 16.47
CA PHE A 33 4.58 1.54 15.24
C PHE A 33 5.81 0.97 14.53
N ASP A 34 6.79 0.46 15.26
CA ASP A 34 8.00 -0.13 14.68
C ASP A 34 7.70 -1.49 14.04
N GLU A 35 6.73 -2.24 14.59
CA GLU A 35 6.26 -3.49 13.98
C GLU A 35 5.52 -3.25 12.66
N ALA A 36 4.87 -2.11 12.48
CA ALA A 36 4.25 -1.75 11.22
C ALA A 36 5.28 -1.57 10.08
N GLU A 37 6.43 -0.95 10.37
CA GLU A 37 7.53 -0.84 9.41
C GLU A 37 8.16 -2.22 9.12
N ALA A 38 8.31 -3.06 10.16
CA ALA A 38 8.79 -4.43 10.00
C ALA A 38 7.81 -5.27 9.15
N ALA A 39 6.49 -5.08 9.32
CA ALA A 39 5.47 -5.75 8.51
C ALA A 39 5.57 -5.37 7.02
N ALA A 40 5.86 -4.12 6.70
CA ALA A 40 6.11 -3.69 5.34
C ALA A 40 7.32 -4.42 4.71
N ASN A 41 8.41 -4.54 5.44
CA ASN A 41 9.61 -5.26 4.99
C ASN A 41 9.35 -6.77 4.84
N GLN A 42 8.57 -7.37 5.76
CA GLN A 42 8.16 -8.77 5.64
C GLN A 42 7.32 -9.00 4.38
N LEU A 43 6.37 -8.09 4.08
CA LEU A 43 5.57 -8.18 2.87
C LEU A 43 6.43 -8.06 1.61
N ARG A 44 7.35 -7.10 1.56
CA ARG A 44 8.29 -6.95 0.43
C ARG A 44 9.10 -8.22 0.19
N THR A 45 9.58 -8.84 1.27
CA THR A 45 10.31 -10.11 1.21
C THR A 45 9.42 -11.24 0.70
N HIS A 46 8.19 -11.36 1.23
CA HIS A 46 7.23 -12.37 0.82
C HIS A 46 6.84 -12.24 -0.66
N TRP A 47 6.64 -11.01 -1.13
CA TRP A 47 6.33 -10.73 -2.53
C TRP A 47 7.55 -10.72 -3.45
N GLN A 48 8.76 -10.86 -2.90
CA GLN A 48 10.03 -10.91 -3.64
C GLN A 48 10.28 -9.66 -4.51
N ILE A 49 9.84 -8.49 -4.04
CA ILE A 49 10.00 -7.22 -4.75
C ILE A 49 11.31 -6.48 -4.43
N GLY A 50 12.11 -7.03 -3.52
CA GLY A 50 13.39 -6.42 -3.13
C GLY A 50 13.24 -5.08 -2.40
N GLU A 51 14.28 -4.26 -2.44
CA GLU A 51 14.32 -2.93 -1.81
C GLU A 51 14.11 -1.78 -2.79
N ASP A 52 14.19 -2.04 -4.09
CA ASP A 52 14.03 -1.02 -5.14
C ASP A 52 12.65 -0.34 -5.13
N ALA A 53 12.56 0.83 -5.76
CA ALA A 53 11.30 1.52 -5.94
C ALA A 53 10.31 0.65 -6.73
N ILE A 54 9.07 0.60 -6.28
CA ILE A 54 8.00 -0.12 -6.97
C ILE A 54 7.59 0.72 -8.18
N ALA A 55 7.83 0.24 -9.39
CA ALA A 55 7.55 0.99 -10.62
C ALA A 55 6.05 1.29 -10.78
N ASN A 56 5.21 0.26 -10.67
CA ASN A 56 3.76 0.36 -10.78
C ASN A 56 3.08 -0.39 -9.61
N LEU A 57 2.58 0.36 -8.64
CA LEU A 57 1.94 -0.23 -7.45
C LEU A 57 0.60 -0.91 -7.81
N THR A 58 -0.17 -0.31 -8.71
CA THR A 58 -1.46 -0.88 -9.12
C THR A 58 -1.27 -2.24 -9.78
N GLU A 59 -0.34 -2.33 -10.73
CA GLU A 59 0.01 -3.59 -11.40
C GLU A 59 0.49 -4.65 -10.40
N LEU A 60 1.37 -4.25 -9.47
CA LEU A 60 1.83 -5.15 -8.40
C LEU A 60 0.67 -5.68 -7.55
N LEU A 61 -0.28 -4.83 -7.16
CA LEU A 61 -1.46 -5.25 -6.38
C LEU A 61 -2.33 -6.23 -7.17
N GLU A 62 -2.59 -5.93 -8.44
CA GLU A 62 -3.40 -6.79 -9.32
C GLU A 62 -2.73 -8.14 -9.59
N GLU A 63 -1.42 -8.18 -9.78
CA GLU A 63 -0.64 -9.44 -9.85
C GLU A 63 -0.75 -10.29 -8.58
N ARG A 64 -1.06 -9.67 -7.43
CA ARG A 64 -1.28 -10.36 -6.14
C ARG A 64 -2.76 -10.64 -5.87
N GLY A 65 -3.62 -10.46 -6.88
CA GLY A 65 -5.06 -10.72 -6.78
C GLY A 65 -5.86 -9.62 -6.06
N ILE A 66 -5.22 -8.49 -5.72
CA ILE A 66 -5.90 -7.34 -5.11
C ILE A 66 -6.42 -6.46 -6.24
N LYS A 67 -7.73 -6.32 -6.33
CA LYS A 67 -8.38 -5.49 -7.34
C LYS A 67 -8.23 -4.02 -6.98
N VAL A 68 -7.96 -3.17 -7.97
CA VAL A 68 -7.86 -1.73 -7.77
C VAL A 68 -8.94 -1.01 -8.59
N ALA A 69 -9.73 -0.15 -7.95
CA ALA A 69 -10.76 0.63 -8.62
C ALA A 69 -10.53 2.13 -8.38
N LEU A 70 -10.60 2.90 -9.46
CA LEU A 70 -10.58 4.36 -9.39
C LEU A 70 -12.04 4.87 -9.38
N LEU A 71 -12.39 5.63 -8.36
CA LEU A 71 -13.73 6.14 -8.14
C LEU A 71 -13.67 7.66 -7.96
N HIS A 72 -14.65 8.36 -8.48
CA HIS A 72 -14.89 9.75 -8.11
C HIS A 72 -15.69 9.77 -6.81
N GLY A 73 -15.22 10.50 -5.83
CA GLY A 73 -15.83 10.55 -4.50
C GLY A 73 -15.81 11.94 -3.87
N PRO A 74 -16.41 12.10 -2.70
CA PRO A 74 -16.40 13.37 -1.96
C PRO A 74 -14.98 13.75 -1.54
N ASP A 75 -14.79 15.02 -1.16
CA ASP A 75 -13.46 15.57 -0.85
C ASP A 75 -12.78 14.96 0.39
N ASP A 76 -13.53 14.32 1.26
CA ASP A 76 -13.04 13.62 2.44
C ASP A 76 -12.72 12.13 2.19
N PHE A 77 -13.00 11.63 0.98
CA PHE A 77 -12.65 10.27 0.57
C PHE A 77 -11.31 10.25 -0.15
N ASP A 78 -10.35 9.50 0.34
CA ASP A 78 -9.08 9.23 -0.32
C ASP A 78 -9.01 7.80 -0.87
N GLY A 79 -9.44 6.82 -0.09
CA GLY A 79 -9.48 5.41 -0.45
C GLY A 79 -10.17 4.57 0.59
N ALA A 80 -10.36 3.30 0.27
CA ALA A 80 -10.90 2.29 1.19
C ALA A 80 -10.48 0.90 0.74
N CYS A 81 -10.27 -0.01 1.68
CA CYS A 81 -10.09 -1.42 1.43
C CYS A 81 -11.34 -2.20 1.82
N ALA A 82 -11.73 -3.16 0.99
CA ALA A 82 -12.83 -4.08 1.27
C ALA A 82 -12.46 -5.50 0.83
N ALA A 83 -12.90 -6.49 1.61
CA ALA A 83 -12.73 -7.89 1.26
C ALA A 83 -14.08 -8.62 1.28
N THR A 84 -14.19 -9.71 0.51
CA THR A 84 -15.33 -10.62 0.62
C THR A 84 -15.29 -11.37 1.94
N GLN A 85 -16.44 -11.91 2.39
CA GLN A 85 -16.52 -12.62 3.68
C GLN A 85 -15.62 -13.86 3.74
N ASP A 86 -15.34 -14.49 2.59
CA ASP A 86 -14.43 -15.63 2.48
C ASP A 86 -12.96 -15.20 2.34
N GLY A 87 -12.68 -13.89 2.29
CA GLY A 87 -11.34 -13.33 2.18
C GLY A 87 -10.63 -13.56 0.84
N LYS A 88 -11.31 -14.16 -0.15
CA LYS A 88 -10.67 -14.49 -1.43
C LYS A 88 -10.50 -13.32 -2.36
N HIS A 89 -11.41 -12.35 -2.28
CA HIS A 89 -11.37 -11.17 -3.14
C HIS A 89 -11.20 -9.93 -2.29
N VAL A 90 -10.25 -9.11 -2.68
CA VAL A 90 -9.92 -7.83 -2.04
C VAL A 90 -9.98 -6.73 -3.08
N LEU A 91 -10.57 -5.61 -2.71
CA LEU A 91 -10.65 -4.41 -3.51
C LEU A 91 -10.06 -3.23 -2.73
N ILE A 92 -9.14 -2.53 -3.35
CA ILE A 92 -8.70 -1.20 -2.92
C ILE A 92 -9.35 -0.17 -3.85
N ALA A 93 -10.21 0.66 -3.31
CA ALA A 93 -10.82 1.78 -4.01
C ALA A 93 -10.04 3.06 -3.74
N LEU A 94 -9.73 3.83 -4.77
CA LEU A 94 -8.97 5.07 -4.68
C LEU A 94 -9.75 6.23 -5.30
N ASN A 95 -9.63 7.42 -4.71
CA ASN A 95 -10.23 8.62 -5.29
C ASN A 95 -9.43 9.09 -6.51
N ALA A 96 -10.04 9.01 -7.70
CA ALA A 96 -9.44 9.40 -8.97
C ALA A 96 -9.13 10.90 -9.07
N ASP A 97 -9.74 11.73 -8.21
CA ASP A 97 -9.53 13.19 -8.20
C ASP A 97 -8.29 13.60 -7.39
N ARG A 98 -7.57 12.63 -6.80
CA ARG A 98 -6.34 12.88 -6.06
C ARG A 98 -5.10 12.83 -6.95
N PRO A 99 -4.04 13.60 -6.60
CA PRO A 99 -2.74 13.46 -7.28
C PRO A 99 -2.21 12.03 -7.22
N GLY A 100 -1.52 11.59 -8.27
CA GLY A 100 -1.00 10.22 -8.39
C GLY A 100 -0.15 9.76 -7.21
N GLU A 101 0.68 10.64 -6.66
CA GLU A 101 1.51 10.36 -5.48
C GLU A 101 0.64 10.10 -4.22
N ARG A 102 -0.47 10.83 -4.09
CA ARG A 102 -1.42 10.61 -2.99
C ARG A 102 -2.18 9.30 -3.18
N MET A 103 -2.68 9.02 -4.39
CA MET A 103 -3.33 7.73 -4.69
C MET A 103 -2.39 6.55 -4.41
N ARG A 104 -1.12 6.68 -4.81
CA ARG A 104 -0.10 5.66 -4.55
C ARG A 104 0.12 5.43 -3.05
N PHE A 105 0.24 6.49 -2.27
CA PHE A 105 0.39 6.38 -0.82
C PHE A 105 -0.86 5.79 -0.17
N THR A 106 -2.04 6.23 -0.58
CA THR A 106 -3.32 5.69 -0.12
C THR A 106 -3.45 4.20 -0.44
N ALA A 107 -3.08 3.77 -1.66
CA ALA A 107 -3.12 2.34 -2.01
C ALA A 107 -2.24 1.49 -1.09
N ALA A 108 -1.04 1.96 -0.74
CA ALA A 108 -0.17 1.28 0.21
C ALA A 108 -0.71 1.32 1.64
N HIS A 109 -1.38 2.41 2.03
CA HIS A 109 -2.05 2.54 3.33
C HIS A 109 -3.21 1.54 3.47
N GLU A 110 -4.07 1.45 2.46
CA GLU A 110 -5.18 0.49 2.41
C GLU A 110 -4.68 -0.96 2.37
N LEU A 111 -3.56 -1.22 1.70
CA LEU A 111 -2.87 -2.50 1.77
C LEU A 111 -2.44 -2.82 3.21
N GLY A 112 -1.96 -1.83 3.95
CA GLY A 112 -1.60 -1.96 5.36
C GLY A 112 -2.78 -2.43 6.22
N HIS A 113 -3.97 -1.84 6.04
CA HIS A 113 -5.19 -2.27 6.73
C HIS A 113 -5.54 -3.74 6.45
N TRP A 114 -5.25 -4.22 5.26
CA TRP A 114 -5.57 -5.60 4.87
C TRP A 114 -4.55 -6.62 5.36
N VAL A 115 -3.25 -6.28 5.37
CA VAL A 115 -2.19 -7.26 5.71
C VAL A 115 -1.84 -7.29 7.18
N MET A 116 -2.12 -6.23 7.94
CA MET A 116 -1.82 -6.17 9.37
C MET A 116 -3.02 -6.59 10.22
N ASN A 117 -2.72 -7.32 11.31
CA ASN A 117 -3.70 -7.69 12.31
C ASN A 117 -3.37 -7.00 13.63
N PHE A 118 -4.32 -6.23 14.12
CA PHE A 118 -4.14 -5.38 15.31
C PHE A 118 -4.84 -5.99 16.53
N PRO A 119 -4.32 -5.80 17.75
CA PRO A 119 -5.01 -6.12 18.99
C PRO A 119 -6.37 -5.40 19.07
N ALA A 120 -7.39 -6.09 19.60
CA ALA A 120 -8.75 -5.54 19.68
C ALA A 120 -8.84 -4.25 20.53
N GLU A 121 -7.91 -4.07 21.48
CA GLU A 121 -7.80 -2.89 22.32
C GLU A 121 -7.06 -1.71 21.69
N MET A 122 -6.42 -1.91 20.52
CA MET A 122 -5.71 -0.83 19.83
C MET A 122 -6.70 0.23 19.35
N LYS A 123 -6.39 1.47 19.61
CA LYS A 123 -7.25 2.59 19.20
C LYS A 123 -7.15 2.79 17.69
N GLU A 124 -8.26 3.13 17.06
CA GLU A 124 -8.33 3.43 15.62
C GLU A 124 -7.26 4.43 15.17
N LYS A 125 -7.04 5.50 15.95
CA LYS A 125 -5.97 6.47 15.67
C LYS A 125 -4.57 5.85 15.60
N ASP A 126 -4.29 4.85 16.44
CA ASP A 126 -2.98 4.19 16.46
C ASP A 126 -2.87 3.19 15.30
N ILE A 127 -3.97 2.55 14.92
CA ILE A 127 -4.07 1.73 13.71
C ILE A 127 -3.76 2.56 12.46
N GLU A 128 -4.38 3.74 12.34
CA GLU A 128 -4.12 4.67 11.24
C GLU A 128 -2.64 5.08 11.16
N ILE A 129 -1.99 5.36 12.30
CA ILE A 129 -0.56 5.65 12.35
C ILE A 129 0.27 4.44 11.89
N CYS A 130 -0.10 3.23 12.30
CA CYS A 130 0.57 2.01 11.84
C CYS A 130 0.44 1.86 10.31
N CYS A 131 -0.76 2.07 9.75
CA CYS A 131 -0.97 1.99 8.31
C CYS A 131 -0.20 3.06 7.54
N HIS A 132 -0.08 4.28 8.06
CA HIS A 132 0.78 5.31 7.48
C HIS A 132 2.26 4.92 7.50
N ARG A 133 2.78 4.39 8.62
CA ARG A 133 4.17 3.93 8.72
C ARG A 133 4.43 2.74 7.81
N PHE A 134 3.49 1.79 7.75
CA PHE A 134 3.55 0.68 6.81
C PHE A 134 3.65 1.19 5.37
N ALA A 135 2.78 2.11 4.97
CA ALA A 135 2.78 2.67 3.61
C ALA A 135 4.10 3.34 3.27
N GLY A 136 4.63 4.16 4.17
CA GLY A 136 5.94 4.80 4.01
C GLY A 136 7.05 3.79 3.82
N ALA A 137 7.17 2.81 4.71
CA ALA A 137 8.22 1.77 4.67
C ALA A 137 8.04 0.81 3.48
N PHE A 138 6.79 0.52 3.08
CA PHE A 138 6.50 -0.32 1.93
C PHE A 138 6.91 0.36 0.62
N LEU A 139 6.67 1.65 0.47
CA LEU A 139 7.03 2.41 -0.73
C LEU A 139 8.50 2.85 -0.75
N TYR A 140 9.07 3.15 0.41
CA TYR A 140 10.45 3.62 0.56
C TYR A 140 11.11 3.02 1.81
N PRO A 141 11.74 1.84 1.69
CA PRO A 141 12.38 1.16 2.82
C PRO A 141 13.45 2.01 3.52
N ALA A 142 13.56 1.88 4.83
CA ALA A 142 14.53 2.66 5.62
C ALA A 142 15.99 2.43 5.21
N SER A 143 16.34 1.25 4.71
CA SER A 143 17.64 0.95 4.11
C SER A 143 17.94 1.86 2.91
N CYS A 144 16.95 2.04 2.02
CA CYS A 144 17.06 2.92 0.86
C CYS A 144 17.14 4.39 1.26
N VAL A 145 16.32 4.83 2.23
CA VAL A 145 16.42 6.19 2.79
C VAL A 145 17.82 6.45 3.32
N THR A 146 18.37 5.48 4.05
CA THR A 146 19.72 5.58 4.61
C THR A 146 20.79 5.64 3.52
N ALA A 147 20.64 4.85 2.46
CA ALA A 147 21.55 4.85 1.32
C ALA A 147 21.49 6.16 0.53
N ASP A 148 20.28 6.63 0.21
CA ASP A 148 20.05 7.82 -0.61
C ASP A 148 20.50 9.11 0.10
N PHE A 149 20.26 9.20 1.41
CA PHE A 149 20.59 10.39 2.19
C PHE A 149 21.88 10.31 3.01
N GLY A 150 22.67 9.22 2.87
CA GLY A 150 24.01 9.10 3.46
C GLY A 150 24.03 8.82 4.96
N GLY A 151 22.97 8.21 5.51
CA GLY A 151 22.90 7.70 6.88
C GLY A 151 22.84 8.77 7.98
N HIS A 152 22.99 8.31 9.22
CA HIS A 152 22.83 9.14 10.43
C HIS A 152 23.88 10.24 10.63
N GLN A 153 24.91 10.32 9.79
CA GLN A 153 25.97 11.32 9.91
C GLN A 153 25.64 12.66 9.24
N ARG A 154 24.57 12.72 8.46
CA ARG A 154 24.17 13.96 7.78
C ARG A 154 23.18 14.75 8.61
N SER A 155 23.51 16.01 8.84
CA SER A 155 22.63 16.95 9.57
C SER A 155 21.67 17.74 8.66
N ARG A 156 21.84 17.63 7.33
CA ARG A 156 21.03 18.38 6.36
C ARG A 156 20.82 17.58 5.08
N VAL A 157 19.58 17.58 4.57
CA VAL A 157 19.20 17.05 3.27
C VAL A 157 18.93 18.22 2.34
N HIS A 158 19.47 18.16 1.12
CA HIS A 158 19.25 19.24 0.15
C HIS A 158 17.89 19.04 -0.54
N PRO A 159 17.12 20.12 -0.82
CA PRO A 159 15.80 19.99 -1.49
C PRO A 159 15.82 19.21 -2.81
N ARG A 160 16.93 19.26 -3.56
CA ARG A 160 17.08 18.46 -4.80
C ARG A 160 17.12 16.97 -4.54
N GLU A 161 17.70 16.52 -3.43
CA GLU A 161 17.73 15.09 -3.05
C GLU A 161 16.32 14.59 -2.74
N LEU A 162 15.52 15.41 -2.04
CA LEU A 162 14.11 15.12 -1.79
C LEU A 162 13.30 15.05 -3.11
N LEU A 163 13.59 15.90 -4.07
CA LEU A 163 12.93 15.86 -5.39
C LEU A 163 13.31 14.59 -6.17
N ILE A 164 14.55 14.15 -6.09
CA ILE A 164 15.00 12.91 -6.73
C ILE A 164 14.30 11.70 -6.06
N ALA A 165 14.30 11.63 -4.74
CA ALA A 165 13.60 10.57 -4.01
C ALA A 165 12.09 10.57 -4.33
N LYS A 166 11.44 11.75 -4.33
CA LYS A 166 10.05 11.92 -4.75
C LYS A 166 9.77 11.30 -6.13
N GLN A 167 10.59 11.63 -7.11
CA GLN A 167 10.42 11.14 -8.48
C GLN A 167 10.68 9.63 -8.58
N HIS A 168 11.68 9.13 -7.86
CA HIS A 168 12.07 7.73 -7.92
C HIS A 168 11.06 6.81 -7.23
N TYR A 169 10.60 7.18 -6.03
CA TYR A 169 9.68 6.36 -5.23
C TYR A 169 8.19 6.72 -5.44
N GLY A 170 7.90 7.81 -6.16
CA GLY A 170 6.53 8.26 -6.42
C GLY A 170 5.81 8.73 -5.16
N LEU A 171 6.53 9.36 -4.23
CA LEU A 171 6.01 9.89 -2.96
C LEU A 171 5.94 11.42 -2.99
N SER A 172 5.07 12.01 -2.17
CA SER A 172 5.11 13.45 -1.94
C SER A 172 6.29 13.80 -1.02
N ILE A 173 6.74 15.07 -1.04
CA ILE A 173 7.81 15.51 -0.12
C ILE A 173 7.33 15.51 1.35
N ALA A 174 6.02 15.49 1.56
CA ALA A 174 5.42 15.50 2.89
C ALA A 174 5.06 14.09 3.42
N ALA A 175 5.26 13.06 2.60
CA ALA A 175 4.99 11.68 2.95
C ALA A 175 6.06 11.09 3.89
#